data_10fa08e27b7a72c0a04512c15538dbd0
#
_entry.id   10fa08e27b7a72c0a04512c15538dbd0
#
_cell.length_a   1.000
_cell.length_b   1.000
_cell.length_c   1.000
_cell.angle_alpha   90.00
_cell.angle_beta   90.00
_cell.angle_gamma   90.00
#
_symmetry.space_group_name_H-M   'P 1'
#
loop_
_entity.id
_entity.type
_entity.pdbx_description
1 polymer ?
#
loop_
_entity_poly.entity_id
_entity_poly.type
_entity_poly.pdbx_seq_one_letter_code
_entity_poly.pdbx_strand_id
1 'polypeptide(L)'
;MYRTNTCGELRLNHVGQKVTLAGWVQRSRKMGGMTFVDLRDRYGLTQLVFNQETDADLCDKANKLGREYVIQVTGTVTERSSKNTNLPTGEIEIIAENLVVLHTAETPPFTIEDESDGGDDIRMQYRYLDLRRSVVRRNLELRHKMAFEVRRYLDELNFLEVETPVLQAIPGGASARPFITHHNALDIPFYLRIANELYLKRLIVGGFNGVFEFSRNFRNEGMDRTHNPEFTCMEVYVPYKDYLWMMDSTERMIEAAAMAVNGTTKAPFGENEVDFKRPFKRV
;
A
#
# COMPACT_ATOMS: atom_id res chain seq x y z
N MET A 1 -23.17 -8.44 -7.93
CA MET A 1 -22.09 -7.91 -7.07
C MET A 1 -21.42 -9.10 -6.38
N TYR A 2 -20.09 -9.18 -6.34
CA TYR A 2 -19.40 -10.35 -5.77
C TYR A 2 -19.33 -10.36 -4.24
N ARG A 3 -19.58 -9.25 -3.59
CA ARG A 3 -19.62 -9.13 -2.11
C ARG A 3 -20.54 -7.99 -1.68
N THR A 4 -21.18 -8.15 -0.51
CA THR A 4 -21.92 -7.09 0.18
C THR A 4 -21.05 -6.38 1.19
N ASN A 5 -20.13 -7.12 1.82
CA ASN A 5 -19.26 -6.66 2.90
C ASN A 5 -17.80 -7.08 2.66
N THR A 6 -16.88 -6.43 3.36
CA THR A 6 -15.47 -6.83 3.41
C THR A 6 -15.22 -7.84 4.54
N CYS A 7 -14.09 -8.58 4.46
CA CYS A 7 -13.71 -9.54 5.50
C CYS A 7 -13.22 -8.86 6.80
N GLY A 8 -13.13 -7.53 6.84
CA GLY A 8 -12.63 -6.80 8.02
C GLY A 8 -13.67 -5.95 8.75
N GLU A 9 -14.87 -5.77 8.20
CA GLU A 9 -15.82 -4.76 8.74
C GLU A 9 -16.91 -5.32 9.67
N LEU A 10 -17.18 -6.63 9.60
CA LEU A 10 -18.26 -7.24 10.37
C LEU A 10 -17.98 -7.26 11.88
N ARG A 11 -19.04 -6.99 12.66
CA ARG A 11 -19.00 -6.93 14.12
C ARG A 11 -20.30 -7.52 14.70
N LEU A 12 -20.44 -7.57 16.04
CA LEU A 12 -21.63 -8.08 16.72
C LEU A 12 -22.95 -7.40 16.29
N ASN A 13 -22.92 -6.14 15.92
CA ASN A 13 -24.10 -5.43 15.42
C ASN A 13 -24.61 -5.90 14.05
N HIS A 14 -23.86 -6.77 13.37
CA HIS A 14 -24.27 -7.41 12.11
C HIS A 14 -24.86 -8.82 12.31
N VAL A 15 -24.90 -9.33 13.55
CA VAL A 15 -25.46 -10.66 13.86
C VAL A 15 -26.89 -10.75 13.34
N GLY A 16 -27.22 -11.87 12.69
CA GLY A 16 -28.51 -12.13 12.03
C GLY A 16 -28.59 -11.61 10.57
N GLN A 17 -27.66 -10.80 10.11
CA GLN A 17 -27.63 -10.32 8.74
C GLN A 17 -27.10 -11.39 7.78
N LYS A 18 -27.73 -11.48 6.62
CA LYS A 18 -27.24 -12.29 5.50
C LYS A 18 -26.24 -11.46 4.69
N VAL A 19 -25.03 -11.98 4.53
CA VAL A 19 -23.91 -11.29 3.85
C VAL A 19 -23.28 -12.17 2.78
N THR A 20 -22.65 -11.55 1.81
CA THR A 20 -21.79 -12.21 0.82
C THR A 20 -20.40 -11.66 0.94
N LEU A 21 -19.43 -12.53 1.19
CA LEU A 21 -18.00 -12.22 1.24
C LEU A 21 -17.28 -12.84 0.05
N ALA A 22 -16.22 -12.18 -0.42
CA ALA A 22 -15.30 -12.74 -1.40
C ALA A 22 -13.86 -12.41 -1.03
N GLY A 23 -12.96 -13.36 -1.20
CA GLY A 23 -11.56 -13.21 -0.79
C GLY A 23 -10.74 -14.46 -1.05
N TRP A 24 -9.57 -14.50 -0.44
CA TRP A 24 -8.63 -15.63 -0.48
C TRP A 24 -8.80 -16.52 0.74
N VAL A 25 -8.77 -17.84 0.52
CA VAL A 25 -8.70 -18.83 1.60
C VAL A 25 -7.31 -18.77 2.23
N GLN A 26 -7.21 -18.24 3.43
CA GLN A 26 -5.94 -18.23 4.17
C GLN A 26 -5.67 -19.59 4.80
N ARG A 27 -6.68 -20.17 5.43
CA ARG A 27 -6.58 -21.46 6.14
C ARG A 27 -7.90 -22.20 6.13
N SER A 28 -7.84 -23.54 6.03
CA SER A 28 -9.00 -24.42 6.21
C SER A 28 -8.67 -25.47 7.28
N ARG A 29 -9.61 -25.76 8.18
CA ARG A 29 -9.44 -26.68 9.32
C ARG A 29 -10.70 -27.51 9.48
N LYS A 30 -10.54 -28.84 9.58
CA LYS A 30 -11.62 -29.78 9.89
C LYS A 30 -11.65 -30.09 11.37
N MET A 31 -12.80 -29.95 12.01
CA MET A 31 -12.98 -30.26 13.43
C MET A 31 -14.39 -30.75 13.68
N GLY A 32 -14.55 -32.03 14.09
CA GLY A 32 -15.78 -32.59 14.63
C GLY A 32 -17.04 -32.43 13.74
N GLY A 33 -16.92 -32.72 12.42
CA GLY A 33 -18.05 -32.57 11.49
C GLY A 33 -18.25 -31.15 10.98
N MET A 34 -17.40 -30.22 11.36
CA MET A 34 -17.39 -28.84 10.85
C MET A 34 -16.09 -28.53 10.09
N THR A 35 -16.19 -27.66 9.09
CA THR A 35 -15.02 -27.09 8.42
C THR A 35 -15.01 -25.59 8.67
N PHE A 36 -13.93 -25.12 9.23
CA PHE A 36 -13.65 -23.71 9.47
C PHE A 36 -12.72 -23.18 8.39
N VAL A 37 -13.10 -22.09 7.74
CA VAL A 37 -12.29 -21.44 6.70
C VAL A 37 -12.04 -20.01 7.12
N ASP A 38 -10.78 -19.62 7.21
CA ASP A 38 -10.38 -18.23 7.40
C ASP A 38 -10.31 -17.58 6.03
N LEU A 39 -11.29 -16.72 5.73
CA LEU A 39 -11.37 -15.94 4.49
C LEU A 39 -10.76 -14.57 4.70
N ARG A 40 -9.80 -14.20 3.85
CA ARG A 40 -9.07 -12.95 3.91
C ARG A 40 -9.32 -12.11 2.67
N ASP A 41 -9.47 -10.81 2.88
CA ASP A 41 -9.35 -9.81 1.83
C ASP A 41 -8.35 -8.71 2.23
N ARG A 42 -8.33 -7.59 1.50
CA ARG A 42 -7.50 -6.43 1.82
C ARG A 42 -7.80 -5.84 3.21
N TYR A 43 -9.04 -5.96 3.68
CA TYR A 43 -9.53 -5.24 4.86
C TYR A 43 -9.44 -6.06 6.15
N GLY A 44 -9.32 -7.37 6.03
CA GLY A 44 -9.21 -8.23 7.21
C GLY A 44 -9.46 -9.70 6.92
N LEU A 45 -9.83 -10.40 7.98
CA LEU A 45 -10.05 -11.83 7.99
C LEU A 45 -11.37 -12.12 8.72
N THR A 46 -12.20 -12.99 8.15
CA THR A 46 -13.44 -13.48 8.77
C THR A 46 -13.49 -15.01 8.72
N GLN A 47 -13.88 -15.63 9.83
CA GLN A 47 -14.09 -17.08 9.88
C GLN A 47 -15.42 -17.45 9.26
N LEU A 48 -15.40 -18.46 8.39
CA LEU A 48 -16.56 -19.12 7.80
C LEU A 48 -16.71 -20.48 8.46
N VAL A 49 -17.93 -20.92 8.69
CA VAL A 49 -18.27 -22.22 9.27
C VAL A 49 -19.16 -22.99 8.29
N PHE A 50 -18.74 -24.19 7.98
CA PHE A 50 -19.49 -25.16 7.17
C PHE A 50 -19.79 -26.37 8.06
N ASN A 51 -21.06 -26.72 8.23
CA ASN A 51 -21.48 -27.78 9.12
C ASN A 51 -22.01 -28.97 8.30
N GLN A 52 -21.42 -30.14 8.50
CA GLN A 52 -21.79 -31.38 7.79
C GLN A 52 -23.21 -31.84 8.11
N GLU A 53 -23.70 -31.58 9.34
CA GLU A 53 -25.05 -31.96 9.74
C GLU A 53 -26.12 -31.10 9.05
N THR A 54 -25.78 -29.85 8.72
CA THR A 54 -26.72 -28.92 8.09
C THR A 54 -26.70 -29.06 6.55
N ASP A 55 -25.49 -29.17 5.98
CA ASP A 55 -25.29 -29.34 4.51
C ASP A 55 -23.98 -30.10 4.27
N ALA A 56 -24.09 -31.39 4.05
CA ALA A 56 -22.95 -32.27 3.83
C ALA A 56 -22.21 -31.94 2.51
N ASP A 57 -22.95 -31.63 1.43
CA ASP A 57 -22.36 -31.33 0.13
C ASP A 57 -21.58 -30.02 0.16
N LEU A 58 -22.10 -29.00 0.85
CA LEU A 58 -21.42 -27.73 1.04
C LEU A 58 -20.16 -27.87 1.88
N CYS A 59 -20.23 -28.68 2.96
CA CYS A 59 -19.09 -28.98 3.81
C CYS A 59 -18.02 -29.75 3.03
N ASP A 60 -18.38 -30.71 2.18
CA ASP A 60 -17.47 -31.46 1.33
C ASP A 60 -16.79 -30.58 0.27
N LYS A 61 -17.49 -29.58 -0.27
CA LYS A 61 -16.87 -28.55 -1.13
C LYS A 61 -15.85 -27.72 -0.34
N ALA A 62 -16.20 -27.29 0.87
CA ALA A 62 -15.28 -26.51 1.72
C ALA A 62 -14.03 -27.32 2.12
N ASN A 63 -14.17 -28.64 2.29
CA ASN A 63 -13.08 -29.55 2.57
C ASN A 63 -12.00 -29.66 1.46
N LYS A 64 -12.36 -29.30 0.23
CA LYS A 64 -11.48 -29.34 -0.96
C LYS A 64 -10.79 -27.97 -1.23
N LEU A 65 -11.06 -26.96 -0.41
CA LEU A 65 -10.46 -25.66 -0.57
C LEU A 65 -8.97 -25.69 -0.26
N GLY A 66 -8.17 -25.23 -1.20
CA GLY A 66 -6.73 -24.98 -1.04
C GLY A 66 -6.43 -23.57 -0.55
N ARG A 67 -5.22 -23.37 -0.04
CA ARG A 67 -4.72 -22.02 0.31
C ARG A 67 -4.75 -21.11 -0.92
N GLU A 68 -5.09 -19.85 -0.70
CA GLU A 68 -5.16 -18.78 -1.69
C GLU A 68 -6.19 -19.01 -2.82
N TYR A 69 -7.04 -20.04 -2.72
CA TYR A 69 -8.22 -20.11 -3.59
C TYR A 69 -9.07 -18.87 -3.43
N VAL A 70 -9.57 -18.33 -4.52
CA VAL A 70 -10.51 -17.21 -4.50
C VAL A 70 -11.91 -17.77 -4.42
N ILE A 71 -12.61 -17.43 -3.35
CA ILE A 71 -13.97 -17.92 -3.13
C ILE A 71 -14.95 -16.78 -2.87
N GLN A 72 -16.21 -17.04 -3.14
CA GLN A 72 -17.35 -16.25 -2.72
C GLN A 72 -18.21 -17.11 -1.81
N VAL A 73 -18.59 -16.58 -0.65
CA VAL A 73 -19.45 -17.26 0.31
C VAL A 73 -20.61 -16.36 0.69
N THR A 74 -21.82 -16.89 0.65
CA THR A 74 -23.00 -16.25 1.21
C THR A 74 -23.42 -17.00 2.45
N GLY A 75 -23.77 -16.30 3.52
CA GLY A 75 -24.18 -16.90 4.78
C GLY A 75 -24.66 -15.86 5.78
N THR A 76 -25.04 -16.34 6.95
CA THR A 76 -25.56 -15.51 8.05
C THR A 76 -24.47 -15.24 9.09
N VAL A 77 -24.36 -13.99 9.51
CA VAL A 77 -23.45 -13.56 10.58
C VAL A 77 -23.98 -14.08 11.92
N THR A 78 -23.12 -14.76 12.67
CA THR A 78 -23.43 -15.26 14.02
C THR A 78 -22.34 -14.88 15.01
N GLU A 79 -22.68 -14.84 16.28
CA GLU A 79 -21.71 -14.69 17.35
C GLU A 79 -20.91 -15.98 17.53
N ARG A 80 -19.59 -15.88 17.65
CA ARG A 80 -18.71 -17.04 17.88
C ARG A 80 -18.87 -17.57 19.31
N SER A 81 -18.94 -18.88 19.44
CA SER A 81 -18.90 -19.56 20.74
C SER A 81 -17.52 -19.41 21.41
N SER A 82 -16.44 -19.38 20.63
CA SER A 82 -15.07 -19.13 21.11
C SER A 82 -14.52 -17.88 20.43
N LYS A 83 -14.54 -16.77 21.18
CA LYS A 83 -14.08 -15.47 20.68
C LYS A 83 -12.56 -15.41 20.51
N ASN A 84 -12.09 -14.75 19.44
CA ASN A 84 -10.67 -14.51 19.18
C ASN A 84 -10.36 -13.01 19.31
N THR A 85 -9.82 -12.61 20.44
CA THR A 85 -9.49 -11.20 20.74
C THR A 85 -8.37 -10.61 19.87
N ASN A 86 -7.61 -11.46 19.15
CA ASN A 86 -6.54 -11.01 18.27
C ASN A 86 -7.04 -10.53 16.89
N LEU A 87 -8.33 -10.73 16.59
CA LEU A 87 -8.92 -10.32 15.33
C LEU A 87 -10.04 -9.32 15.57
N PRO A 88 -10.10 -8.22 14.79
CA PRO A 88 -11.21 -7.27 14.87
C PRO A 88 -12.60 -7.88 14.62
N THR A 89 -12.67 -8.96 13.84
CA THR A 89 -13.87 -9.75 13.53
C THR A 89 -14.00 -10.99 14.40
N GLY A 90 -13.15 -11.16 15.39
CA GLY A 90 -13.02 -12.39 16.16
C GLY A 90 -14.18 -12.72 17.11
N GLU A 91 -15.17 -11.83 17.23
CA GLU A 91 -16.40 -12.07 17.99
C GLU A 91 -17.51 -12.70 17.15
N ILE A 92 -17.35 -12.67 15.80
CA ILE A 92 -18.36 -13.18 14.86
C ILE A 92 -17.77 -14.23 13.91
N GLU A 93 -18.65 -15.01 13.34
CA GLU A 93 -18.37 -15.95 12.26
C GLU A 93 -19.53 -15.97 11.28
N ILE A 94 -19.33 -16.53 10.10
CA ILE A 94 -20.37 -16.68 9.09
C ILE A 94 -20.76 -18.15 8.99
N ILE A 95 -22.00 -18.46 9.27
CA ILE A 95 -22.56 -19.77 8.92
C ILE A 95 -22.83 -19.77 7.43
N ALA A 96 -22.04 -20.54 6.70
CA ALA A 96 -22.09 -20.57 5.24
C ALA A 96 -23.34 -21.31 4.74
N GLU A 97 -24.01 -20.70 3.77
CA GLU A 97 -25.20 -21.25 3.09
C GLU A 97 -24.91 -21.52 1.60
N ASN A 98 -23.93 -20.86 1.03
CA ASN A 98 -23.49 -21.09 -0.35
C ASN A 98 -22.00 -20.82 -0.51
N LEU A 99 -21.35 -21.60 -1.37
CA LEU A 99 -19.93 -21.49 -1.70
C LEU A 99 -19.74 -21.61 -3.21
N VAL A 100 -19.08 -20.60 -3.77
CA VAL A 100 -18.61 -20.59 -5.16
C VAL A 100 -17.09 -20.45 -5.16
N VAL A 101 -16.39 -21.40 -5.79
CA VAL A 101 -14.95 -21.27 -6.07
C VAL A 101 -14.83 -20.44 -7.34
N LEU A 102 -14.35 -19.20 -7.19
CA LEU A 102 -14.16 -18.28 -8.32
C LEU A 102 -12.89 -18.62 -9.08
N HIS A 103 -11.84 -19.01 -8.37
CA HIS A 103 -10.58 -19.45 -8.96
C HIS A 103 -9.79 -20.34 -7.98
N THR A 104 -9.13 -21.35 -8.53
CA THR A 104 -8.16 -22.16 -7.80
C THR A 104 -6.79 -21.50 -7.82
N ALA A 105 -5.89 -21.92 -6.93
CA ALA A 105 -4.51 -21.46 -6.88
C ALA A 105 -3.58 -22.65 -6.59
N GLU A 106 -2.36 -22.57 -7.09
CA GLU A 106 -1.29 -23.44 -6.63
C GLU A 106 -0.88 -23.07 -5.20
N THR A 107 -0.21 -24.00 -4.51
CA THR A 107 0.32 -23.71 -3.16
C THR A 107 1.34 -22.59 -3.25
N PRO A 108 1.17 -21.49 -2.49
CA PRO A 108 2.13 -20.40 -2.49
C PRO A 108 3.52 -20.86 -2.05
N PRO A 109 4.59 -20.25 -2.60
CA PRO A 109 5.97 -20.63 -2.26
C PRO A 109 6.40 -20.22 -0.84
N PHE A 110 5.56 -19.42 -0.14
CA PHE A 110 5.73 -19.04 1.26
C PHE A 110 4.37 -18.74 1.90
N THR A 111 4.32 -18.72 3.23
CA THR A 111 3.11 -18.41 4.00
C THR A 111 2.82 -16.91 3.92
N ILE A 112 1.59 -16.57 3.50
CA ILE A 112 1.14 -15.18 3.36
C ILE A 112 0.56 -14.72 4.71
N GLU A 113 1.45 -14.52 5.66
CA GLU A 113 1.18 -14.02 7.02
C GLU A 113 2.23 -12.97 7.38
N ASP A 114 2.00 -12.16 8.42
CA ASP A 114 2.94 -11.08 8.78
C ASP A 114 4.30 -11.65 9.20
N GLU A 115 4.32 -12.79 9.90
CA GLU A 115 5.52 -13.60 10.11
C GLU A 115 5.57 -14.69 9.03
N SER A 116 6.28 -14.42 7.96
CA SER A 116 6.39 -15.33 6.81
C SER A 116 7.64 -16.19 6.94
N ASP A 117 7.53 -17.45 6.50
CA ASP A 117 8.64 -18.40 6.33
C ASP A 117 9.47 -18.15 5.06
N GLY A 118 9.03 -17.22 4.20
CA GLY A 118 9.77 -16.83 2.99
C GLY A 118 10.91 -15.86 3.26
N GLY A 119 12.12 -16.17 2.77
CA GLY A 119 13.23 -15.23 2.74
C GLY A 119 13.00 -14.04 1.78
N ASP A 120 13.86 -13.02 1.85
CA ASP A 120 13.72 -11.80 1.05
C ASP A 120 13.70 -12.10 -0.45
N ASP A 121 14.55 -12.98 -0.95
CA ASP A 121 14.67 -13.30 -2.38
C ASP A 121 13.37 -13.88 -2.94
N ILE A 122 12.78 -14.87 -2.27
CA ILE A 122 11.54 -15.49 -2.74
C ILE A 122 10.35 -14.53 -2.63
N ARG A 123 10.32 -13.68 -1.61
CA ARG A 123 9.29 -12.65 -1.48
C ARG A 123 9.42 -11.55 -2.55
N MET A 124 10.63 -11.22 -2.97
CA MET A 124 10.86 -10.31 -4.09
C MET A 124 10.49 -10.94 -5.42
N GLN A 125 10.81 -12.22 -5.64
CA GLN A 125 10.40 -12.96 -6.85
C GLN A 125 8.88 -13.04 -6.98
N TYR A 126 8.17 -13.29 -5.87
CA TYR A 126 6.71 -13.38 -5.83
C TYR A 126 6.10 -12.17 -5.14
N ARG A 127 6.54 -10.96 -5.50
CA ARG A 127 6.16 -9.71 -4.85
C ARG A 127 4.66 -9.50 -4.75
N TYR A 128 3.90 -9.93 -5.75
CA TYR A 128 2.43 -9.85 -5.77
C TYR A 128 1.76 -10.68 -4.67
N LEU A 129 2.38 -11.75 -4.18
CA LEU A 129 1.92 -12.50 -3.01
C LEU A 129 2.34 -11.81 -1.70
N ASP A 130 3.58 -11.32 -1.63
CA ASP A 130 4.08 -10.57 -0.48
C ASP A 130 3.25 -9.31 -0.20
N LEU A 131 2.72 -8.65 -1.23
CA LEU A 131 1.81 -7.52 -1.11
C LEU A 131 0.48 -7.83 -0.42
N ARG A 132 0.09 -9.10 -0.29
CA ARG A 132 -1.09 -9.54 0.48
C ARG A 132 -0.85 -9.51 1.99
N ARG A 133 0.40 -9.45 2.45
CA ARG A 133 0.75 -9.35 3.87
C ARG A 133 0.39 -7.95 4.39
N SER A 134 -0.14 -7.91 5.63
CA SER A 134 -0.64 -6.65 6.20
C SER A 134 0.47 -5.63 6.45
N VAL A 135 1.68 -6.07 6.81
CA VAL A 135 2.85 -5.21 7.02
C VAL A 135 3.22 -4.46 5.74
N VAL A 136 3.35 -5.18 4.61
CA VAL A 136 3.74 -4.58 3.33
C VAL A 136 2.66 -3.63 2.82
N ARG A 137 1.39 -4.04 2.91
CA ARG A 137 0.25 -3.22 2.52
C ARG A 137 0.18 -1.92 3.33
N ARG A 138 0.31 -2.00 4.67
CA ARG A 138 0.31 -0.81 5.54
C ARG A 138 1.37 0.21 5.13
N ASN A 139 2.56 -0.24 4.74
CA ASN A 139 3.62 0.65 4.26
C ASN A 139 3.23 1.39 2.98
N LEU A 140 2.55 0.72 2.04
CA LEU A 140 2.05 1.36 0.82
C LEU A 140 0.92 2.35 1.11
N GLU A 141 -0.01 2.00 2.01
CA GLU A 141 -1.10 2.88 2.44
C GLU A 141 -0.56 4.11 3.19
N LEU A 142 0.45 3.92 4.04
CA LEU A 142 1.15 5.00 4.73
C LEU A 142 1.82 5.95 3.73
N ARG A 143 2.59 5.40 2.78
CA ARG A 143 3.23 6.17 1.73
C ARG A 143 2.21 6.98 0.90
N HIS A 144 1.08 6.38 0.54
CA HIS A 144 0.00 7.05 -0.18
C HIS A 144 -0.55 8.25 0.62
N LYS A 145 -0.90 8.04 1.89
CA LYS A 145 -1.42 9.10 2.77
C LYS A 145 -0.41 10.23 2.96
N MET A 146 0.85 9.88 3.21
CA MET A 146 1.93 10.86 3.36
C MET A 146 2.09 11.72 2.10
N ALA A 147 2.15 11.09 0.92
CA ALA A 147 2.29 11.82 -0.34
C ALA A 147 1.07 12.70 -0.65
N PHE A 148 -0.13 12.25 -0.28
CA PHE A 148 -1.36 13.04 -0.43
C PHE A 148 -1.35 14.26 0.50
N GLU A 149 -0.90 14.10 1.75
CA GLU A 149 -0.79 15.19 2.71
C GLU A 149 0.25 16.25 2.30
N VAL A 150 1.39 15.82 1.75
CA VAL A 150 2.40 16.75 1.20
C VAL A 150 1.80 17.57 0.06
N ARG A 151 1.01 16.95 -0.84
CA ARG A 151 0.31 17.68 -1.91
C ARG A 151 -0.68 18.68 -1.34
N ARG A 152 -1.48 18.27 -0.35
CA ARG A 152 -2.45 19.17 0.31
C ARG A 152 -1.76 20.37 0.94
N TYR A 153 -0.65 20.16 1.65
CA TYR A 153 0.14 21.23 2.25
C TYR A 153 0.66 22.24 1.21
N LEU A 154 1.17 21.75 0.07
CA LEU A 154 1.68 22.61 -0.99
C LEU A 154 0.56 23.34 -1.75
N ASP A 155 -0.58 22.69 -1.94
CA ASP A 155 -1.78 23.30 -2.53
C ASP A 155 -2.32 24.45 -1.64
N GLU A 156 -2.34 24.27 -0.31
CA GLU A 156 -2.71 25.33 0.65
C GLU A 156 -1.77 26.54 0.61
N LEU A 157 -0.53 26.36 0.14
CA LEU A 157 0.39 27.47 -0.16
C LEU A 157 0.19 28.07 -1.56
N ASN A 158 -0.82 27.62 -2.31
CA ASN A 158 -1.10 27.98 -3.71
C ASN A 158 0.05 27.63 -4.66
N PHE A 159 0.73 26.51 -4.42
CA PHE A 159 1.73 25.98 -5.35
C PHE A 159 1.05 25.02 -6.33
N LEU A 160 1.47 25.08 -7.60
CA LEU A 160 0.94 24.21 -8.64
C LEU A 160 1.74 22.92 -8.74
N GLU A 161 1.07 21.78 -8.71
CA GLU A 161 1.67 20.53 -9.14
C GLU A 161 1.77 20.52 -10.66
N VAL A 162 2.96 20.24 -11.18
CA VAL A 162 3.24 20.21 -12.62
C VAL A 162 3.89 18.88 -13.02
N GLU A 163 3.84 18.59 -14.32
CA GLU A 163 4.55 17.47 -14.93
C GLU A 163 5.54 18.02 -15.96
N THR A 164 6.81 17.69 -15.80
CA THR A 164 7.87 18.10 -16.71
C THR A 164 8.41 16.90 -17.53
N PRO A 165 9.07 17.13 -18.68
CA PRO A 165 9.51 16.05 -19.55
C PRO A 165 10.46 15.06 -18.89
N VAL A 166 10.16 13.78 -19.04
CA VAL A 166 11.03 12.66 -18.65
C VAL A 166 12.17 12.49 -19.66
N LEU A 167 11.86 12.58 -20.97
CA LEU A 167 12.85 12.52 -22.04
C LEU A 167 13.40 13.91 -22.28
N GLN A 168 14.72 14.06 -22.15
CA GLN A 168 15.42 15.33 -22.26
C GLN A 168 16.48 15.27 -23.34
N ALA A 169 16.60 16.33 -24.15
CA ALA A 169 17.66 16.45 -25.14
C ALA A 169 19.04 16.71 -24.50
N ILE A 170 19.04 17.36 -23.32
CA ILE A 170 20.26 17.69 -22.57
C ILE A 170 19.98 17.31 -21.10
N PRO A 171 20.73 16.36 -20.54
CA PRO A 171 20.61 16.03 -19.12
C PRO A 171 21.18 17.16 -18.26
N GLY A 172 20.55 17.42 -17.12
CA GLY A 172 21.01 18.46 -16.20
C GLY A 172 20.21 18.52 -14.90
N GLY A 173 20.62 19.45 -14.01
CA GLY A 173 19.97 19.64 -12.70
C GLY A 173 20.53 18.77 -11.56
N ALA A 174 21.46 17.86 -11.86
CA ALA A 174 22.17 17.05 -10.88
C ALA A 174 23.51 16.56 -11.43
N SER A 175 24.39 16.09 -10.54
CA SER A 175 25.64 15.41 -10.90
C SER A 175 25.39 13.90 -10.86
N ALA A 176 24.86 13.34 -11.93
CA ALA A 176 24.54 11.92 -12.05
C ALA A 176 24.71 11.43 -13.48
N ARG A 177 24.90 10.12 -13.65
CA ARG A 177 25.04 9.50 -14.96
C ARG A 177 23.64 9.19 -15.53
N PRO A 178 23.24 9.71 -16.73
CA PRO A 178 21.92 9.46 -17.29
C PRO A 178 21.83 8.08 -17.98
N PHE A 179 20.59 7.55 -18.06
CA PHE A 179 20.27 6.54 -19.08
C PHE A 179 20.09 7.22 -20.43
N ILE A 180 20.66 6.65 -21.47
CA ILE A 180 20.62 7.16 -22.84
C ILE A 180 19.66 6.30 -23.65
N THR A 181 18.79 6.93 -24.43
CA THR A 181 17.91 6.30 -25.41
C THR A 181 18.02 7.00 -26.76
N HIS A 182 17.39 6.47 -27.80
CA HIS A 182 17.45 7.01 -29.14
C HIS A 182 16.05 7.32 -29.66
N HIS A 183 15.89 8.53 -30.26
CA HIS A 183 14.66 8.92 -30.94
C HIS A 183 14.75 8.54 -32.41
N ASN A 184 14.12 7.45 -32.80
CA ASN A 184 14.27 6.85 -34.14
C ASN A 184 13.93 7.81 -35.31
N ALA A 185 12.82 8.55 -35.18
CA ALA A 185 12.35 9.42 -36.25
C ALA A 185 13.22 10.68 -36.46
N LEU A 186 13.89 11.16 -35.40
CA LEU A 186 14.77 12.33 -35.45
C LEU A 186 16.26 11.94 -35.58
N ASP A 187 16.57 10.68 -35.38
CA ASP A 187 17.92 10.13 -35.35
C ASP A 187 18.87 10.86 -34.38
N ILE A 188 18.38 11.12 -33.17
CA ILE A 188 19.12 11.84 -32.12
C ILE A 188 19.06 11.09 -30.78
N PRO A 189 20.09 11.23 -29.91
CA PRO A 189 20.04 10.71 -28.55
C PRO A 189 19.07 11.53 -27.69
N PHE A 190 18.37 10.84 -26.80
CA PHE A 190 17.63 11.41 -25.67
C PHE A 190 18.12 10.80 -24.39
N TYR A 191 17.86 11.50 -23.28
CA TYR A 191 18.28 11.11 -21.95
C TYR A 191 17.06 11.01 -21.04
N LEU A 192 16.97 9.95 -20.24
CA LEU A 192 16.03 9.93 -19.12
C LEU A 192 16.51 10.94 -18.07
N ARG A 193 15.61 11.77 -17.59
CA ARG A 193 15.95 12.84 -16.64
C ARG A 193 16.62 12.32 -15.38
N ILE A 194 17.69 12.99 -14.97
CA ILE A 194 18.38 12.75 -13.68
C ILE A 194 17.84 13.66 -12.57
N ALA A 195 17.16 14.75 -12.94
CA ALA A 195 16.46 15.73 -12.10
C ALA A 195 15.43 16.49 -12.93
N ASN A 196 14.47 17.12 -12.28
CA ASN A 196 13.46 18.00 -12.89
C ASN A 196 13.74 19.49 -12.67
N GLU A 197 14.83 19.84 -12.00
CA GLU A 197 15.24 21.17 -11.59
C GLU A 197 15.14 22.22 -12.69
N LEU A 198 15.76 21.99 -13.86
CA LEU A 198 15.85 22.98 -14.91
C LEU A 198 14.49 23.36 -15.51
N TYR A 199 13.56 22.41 -15.57
CA TYR A 199 12.20 22.68 -16.05
C TYR A 199 11.37 23.41 -15.01
N LEU A 200 11.47 23.07 -13.74
CA LEU A 200 10.80 23.80 -12.65
C LEU A 200 11.31 25.24 -12.55
N LYS A 201 12.61 25.48 -12.71
CA LYS A 201 13.18 26.84 -12.78
C LYS A 201 12.64 27.65 -13.98
N ARG A 202 12.43 27.02 -15.14
CA ARG A 202 11.83 27.67 -16.30
C ARG A 202 10.39 28.11 -16.03
N LEU A 203 9.63 27.35 -15.26
CA LEU A 203 8.28 27.74 -14.84
C LEU A 203 8.31 28.97 -13.93
N ILE A 204 9.26 29.06 -13.00
CA ILE A 204 9.47 30.25 -12.18
C ILE A 204 9.80 31.47 -13.04
N VAL A 205 10.72 31.33 -14.01
CA VAL A 205 11.04 32.38 -14.98
C VAL A 205 9.80 32.74 -15.82
N GLY A 206 8.94 31.78 -16.12
CA GLY A 206 7.66 31.95 -16.80
C GLY A 206 6.57 32.66 -15.98
N GLY A 207 6.88 33.04 -14.71
CA GLY A 207 5.99 33.87 -13.87
C GLY A 207 5.15 33.06 -12.87
N PHE A 208 5.41 31.76 -12.66
CA PHE A 208 4.73 30.98 -11.61
C PHE A 208 5.30 31.33 -10.23
N ASN A 209 4.41 31.52 -9.24
CA ASN A 209 4.80 31.92 -7.88
C ASN A 209 5.11 30.74 -6.93
N GLY A 210 4.98 29.52 -7.38
CA GLY A 210 5.30 28.31 -6.65
C GLY A 210 4.89 27.09 -7.48
N VAL A 211 5.81 26.18 -7.67
CA VAL A 211 5.58 24.92 -8.40
C VAL A 211 6.22 23.76 -7.67
N PHE A 212 5.63 22.57 -7.81
CA PHE A 212 6.22 21.34 -7.33
C PHE A 212 5.92 20.17 -8.25
N GLU A 213 6.71 19.14 -8.17
CA GLU A 213 6.52 17.92 -8.94
C GLU A 213 6.91 16.70 -8.10
N PHE A 214 6.02 15.70 -8.04
CA PHE A 214 6.38 14.34 -7.67
C PHE A 214 6.86 13.60 -8.90
N SER A 215 8.16 13.51 -9.07
CA SER A 215 8.79 13.04 -10.29
C SER A 215 9.45 11.67 -10.12
N ARG A 216 9.53 10.92 -11.24
CA ARG A 216 10.46 9.80 -11.38
C ARG A 216 11.75 10.32 -12.00
N ASN A 217 12.85 10.16 -11.28
CA ASN A 217 14.19 10.48 -11.75
C ASN A 217 14.98 9.19 -11.95
N PHE A 218 15.95 9.21 -12.86
CA PHE A 218 16.68 8.06 -13.33
C PHE A 218 18.17 8.33 -13.26
N ARG A 219 18.92 7.50 -12.52
CA ARG A 219 20.37 7.62 -12.41
C ARG A 219 21.01 6.26 -12.71
N ASN A 220 21.82 6.21 -13.75
CA ASN A 220 22.49 4.99 -14.21
C ASN A 220 23.74 4.73 -13.36
N GLU A 221 23.51 4.37 -12.11
CA GLU A 221 24.51 4.17 -11.07
C GLU A 221 24.28 2.83 -10.35
N GLY A 222 25.13 2.52 -9.38
CA GLY A 222 25.02 1.29 -8.58
C GLY A 222 23.68 1.20 -7.83
N MET A 223 23.25 -0.03 -7.56
CA MET A 223 22.03 -0.34 -6.82
C MET A 223 22.36 -1.03 -5.51
N ASP A 224 21.71 -0.59 -4.42
CA ASP A 224 21.80 -1.19 -3.09
C ASP A 224 20.44 -1.12 -2.37
N ARG A 225 20.40 -1.40 -1.07
CA ARG A 225 19.15 -1.39 -0.27
C ARG A 225 18.48 -0.01 -0.18
N THR A 226 19.21 1.07 -0.38
CA THR A 226 18.76 2.46 -0.23
C THR A 226 18.82 3.25 -1.53
N HIS A 227 19.49 2.75 -2.55
CA HIS A 227 19.64 3.38 -3.84
C HIS A 227 19.08 2.51 -4.96
N ASN A 228 18.16 3.07 -5.72
CA ASN A 228 17.59 2.44 -6.91
C ASN A 228 17.80 3.35 -8.13
N PRO A 229 18.11 2.79 -9.30
CA PRO A 229 18.30 3.58 -10.54
C PRO A 229 17.10 4.43 -10.94
N GLU A 230 15.91 4.01 -10.54
CA GLU A 230 14.66 4.74 -10.69
C GLU A 230 14.07 5.01 -9.31
N PHE A 231 13.81 6.28 -9.00
CA PHE A 231 13.31 6.68 -7.69
C PHE A 231 12.33 7.85 -7.81
N THR A 232 11.45 7.99 -6.81
CA THR A 232 10.57 9.14 -6.68
C THR A 232 11.27 10.25 -5.93
N CYS A 233 11.29 11.45 -6.51
CA CYS A 233 11.71 12.70 -5.90
C CYS A 233 10.55 13.69 -5.87
N MET A 234 10.43 14.49 -4.84
CA MET A 234 9.54 15.65 -4.80
C MET A 234 10.41 16.89 -4.70
N GLU A 235 10.26 17.78 -5.67
CA GLU A 235 10.97 19.05 -5.70
C GLU A 235 9.98 20.22 -5.68
N VAL A 236 10.34 21.29 -4.98
CA VAL A 236 9.55 22.51 -4.80
C VAL A 236 10.39 23.70 -5.18
N TYR A 237 9.83 24.62 -5.98
CA TYR A 237 10.46 25.87 -6.39
C TYR A 237 9.53 27.04 -6.11
N VAL A 238 10.04 28.06 -5.43
CA VAL A 238 9.30 29.28 -5.07
C VAL A 238 10.19 30.50 -5.19
N PRO A 239 9.74 31.58 -5.88
CA PRO A 239 10.48 32.83 -5.95
C PRO A 239 10.33 33.66 -4.67
N TYR A 240 11.23 34.64 -4.48
CA TYR A 240 11.18 35.62 -3.40
C TYR A 240 11.21 35.03 -1.98
N LYS A 241 11.76 33.83 -1.82
CA LYS A 241 11.98 33.14 -0.54
C LYS A 241 13.45 32.74 -0.42
N ASP A 242 13.92 32.68 0.82
CA ASP A 242 15.27 32.27 1.16
C ASP A 242 15.30 30.84 1.77
N TYR A 243 16.49 30.39 2.12
CA TYR A 243 16.69 29.08 2.73
C TYR A 243 16.03 28.96 4.12
N LEU A 244 15.92 30.04 4.89
CA LEU A 244 15.27 30.03 6.22
C LEU A 244 13.77 29.73 6.08
N TRP A 245 13.12 30.37 5.09
CA TRP A 245 11.75 30.06 4.77
C TRP A 245 11.58 28.61 4.32
N MET A 246 12.50 28.10 3.50
CA MET A 246 12.46 26.70 3.03
C MET A 246 12.63 25.73 4.19
N MET A 247 13.49 26.01 5.15
CA MET A 247 13.65 25.21 6.36
C MET A 247 12.36 25.13 7.18
N ASP A 248 11.73 26.27 7.48
CA ASP A 248 10.46 26.34 8.22
C ASP A 248 9.32 25.64 7.46
N SER A 249 9.22 25.84 6.14
CA SER A 249 8.21 25.18 5.31
C SER A 249 8.40 23.67 5.28
N THR A 250 9.63 23.19 5.20
CA THR A 250 9.95 21.75 5.26
C THR A 250 9.56 21.14 6.60
N GLU A 251 9.85 21.81 7.71
CA GLU A 251 9.45 21.36 9.04
C GLU A 251 7.93 21.27 9.18
N ARG A 252 7.19 22.29 8.70
CA ARG A 252 5.72 22.29 8.71
C ARG A 252 5.15 21.15 7.88
N MET A 253 5.69 20.93 6.71
CA MET A 253 5.26 19.86 5.80
C MET A 253 5.45 18.46 6.42
N ILE A 254 6.61 18.22 7.05
CA ILE A 254 6.92 16.94 7.70
C ILE A 254 6.03 16.74 8.93
N GLU A 255 5.86 17.76 9.77
CA GLU A 255 4.96 17.69 10.95
C GLU A 255 3.52 17.42 10.53
N ALA A 256 3.00 18.12 9.51
CA ALA A 256 1.66 17.92 8.97
C ALA A 256 1.49 16.48 8.43
N ALA A 257 2.46 15.97 7.68
CA ALA A 257 2.44 14.60 7.18
C ALA A 257 2.45 13.58 8.33
N ALA A 258 3.26 13.77 9.37
CA ALA A 258 3.30 12.89 10.54
C ALA A 258 1.95 12.88 11.27
N MET A 259 1.36 14.05 11.50
CA MET A 259 0.04 14.19 12.13
C MET A 259 -1.07 13.51 11.33
N ALA A 260 -1.08 13.69 10.02
CA ALA A 260 -2.11 13.10 9.15
C ALA A 260 -2.03 11.57 9.08
N VAL A 261 -0.82 11.01 9.15
CA VAL A 261 -0.59 9.56 9.03
C VAL A 261 -0.71 8.85 10.36
N ASN A 262 -0.13 9.41 11.43
CA ASN A 262 -0.02 8.76 12.74
C ASN A 262 -1.01 9.30 13.78
N GLY A 263 -1.68 10.42 13.53
CA GLY A 263 -2.49 11.15 14.53
C GLY A 263 -1.63 11.84 15.62
N THR A 264 -0.31 11.80 15.48
CA THR A 264 0.68 12.40 16.39
C THR A 264 1.94 12.74 15.61
N THR A 265 2.80 13.63 16.17
CA THR A 265 4.11 13.93 15.59
C THR A 265 5.12 12.81 15.75
N LYS A 266 4.82 11.81 16.56
CA LYS A 266 5.74 10.71 16.88
C LYS A 266 5.55 9.52 15.95
N ALA A 267 6.66 8.90 15.56
CA ALA A 267 6.67 7.68 14.75
C ALA A 267 7.72 6.68 15.26
N PRO A 268 7.41 5.37 15.25
CA PRO A 268 8.38 4.35 15.60
C PRO A 268 9.45 4.23 14.51
N PHE A 269 10.71 4.07 14.92
CA PHE A 269 11.85 3.81 14.05
C PHE A 269 12.73 2.71 14.66
N GLY A 270 12.47 1.46 14.28
CA GLY A 270 13.07 0.30 14.95
C GLY A 270 12.66 0.25 16.43
N GLU A 271 13.65 0.19 17.32
CA GLU A 271 13.44 0.24 18.77
C GLU A 271 13.29 1.66 19.33
N ASN A 272 13.48 2.68 18.49
CA ASN A 272 13.41 4.08 18.89
C ASN A 272 12.10 4.73 18.47
N GLU A 273 11.84 5.92 19.03
CA GLU A 273 10.77 6.81 18.60
C GLU A 273 11.38 8.12 18.08
N VAL A 274 10.92 8.56 16.90
CA VAL A 274 11.30 9.87 16.34
C VAL A 274 10.13 10.83 16.51
N ASP A 275 10.39 12.01 17.05
CA ASP A 275 9.39 13.09 17.18
C ASP A 275 9.63 14.15 16.11
N PHE A 276 8.66 14.32 15.22
CA PHE A 276 8.66 15.31 14.13
C PHE A 276 8.05 16.66 14.56
N LYS A 277 7.90 16.89 15.87
CA LYS A 277 7.43 18.17 16.40
C LYS A 277 8.46 19.27 16.14
N ARG A 278 7.99 20.41 15.62
CA ARG A 278 8.83 21.61 15.40
C ARG A 278 9.14 22.34 16.70
N PRO A 279 10.24 23.14 16.74
CA PRO A 279 11.27 23.30 15.71
C PRO A 279 12.26 22.13 15.71
N PHE A 280 12.80 21.79 14.53
CA PHE A 280 13.85 20.78 14.41
C PHE A 280 15.18 21.33 14.91
N LYS A 281 16.01 20.45 15.47
CA LYS A 281 17.33 20.83 15.93
C LYS A 281 18.20 21.30 14.76
N ARG A 282 18.82 22.46 14.91
CA ARG A 282 19.85 22.97 13.99
C ARG A 282 21.22 22.46 14.43
N VAL A 283 22.01 21.96 13.49
CA VAL A 283 23.35 21.44 13.71
C VAL A 283 24.33 22.07 12.73
#